data_e8bf9743b08d581cd2492ed52fa56cd5
#
_entry.id   e8bf9743b08d581cd2492ed52fa56cd5
#
_cell.length_a   1.000
_cell.length_b   1.000
_cell.length_c   1.000
_cell.angle_alpha   90.00
_cell.angle_beta   90.00
_cell.angle_gamma   90.00
#
_symmetry.space_group_name_H-M   'P 1'
#
loop_
_entity.id
_entity.type
_entity.pdbx_description
1 polymer ?
#
loop_
_entity_poly.entity_id
_entity_poly.type
_entity_poly.pdbx_seq_one_letter_code
_entity_poly.pdbx_strand_id
1 'polypeptide(L)'
;LSCLVDFEVTASSRHYVDRLFDLDPQKVLQGVIDMKNAVIGNNKQKANLIVLGAVPRLLYLLQQETSSTELRTECAVVLGSLAMGTENNVKSLLDCHIIPALLQGLLSPDLKFIEACLRCLRTIFISPVTPEDLLYTDATVISHLMALLSRSRYTQEYICQIFSHCCKGPDHQTILFNHGAVQNIAHLLVSTSYKVRMQALKCFSVLAFENPQVSMTLVNVSVDGELLPQIFVKMLQRDKPIEMQLTSAKCLTSMCRAGAIRTDDSCIVLKTLPCLVRMCSKERLLEERVEGAETLAYLIETDVELQRIASITDHLIVMLADYFKYPSSVSAITDIKRLDHDLKHAHELRQAAFKLYASLGANDEDIRKKPILESGAIELLCSLTQSENLALRVNGIWALMNMAFQAEQKIKSDILRGLSTEQLFQLLSDSDVNVLMKTLGLLRNLLSTRPHIDHIMSTHGKQIMQAVTLILEGEHNIEVKEQTLCILANIADGTTAKELIMTNDDILQKIKYYMSHSNAKLQLAAMFCISNLIWNEEEGSQERQDKLRDMGIVDILHKLSQSSDPNLCDK
;
A
#
# COMPACT_ATOMS: atom_id res chain seq x y z
N LEU A 1 -38.26 18.28 28.18
CA LEU A 1 -38.46 16.84 27.91
C LEU A 1 -37.11 16.13 27.71
N SER A 2 -36.16 16.70 26.94
CA SER A 2 -34.84 16.08 26.73
C SER A 2 -34.01 15.99 28.02
N CYS A 3 -34.03 17.05 28.83
CA CYS A 3 -33.29 17.07 30.13
C CYS A 3 -33.84 16.07 31.15
N LEU A 4 -35.17 15.82 31.14
CA LEU A 4 -35.79 14.86 32.02
C LEU A 4 -35.48 13.42 31.61
N VAL A 5 -35.44 13.13 30.32
CA VAL A 5 -35.08 11.82 29.77
C VAL A 5 -33.62 11.49 30.06
N ASP A 6 -32.71 12.47 29.91
CA ASP A 6 -31.29 12.30 30.23
C ASP A 6 -31.04 12.06 31.73
N PHE A 7 -31.83 12.70 32.60
CA PHE A 7 -31.76 12.49 34.03
C PHE A 7 -32.23 11.10 34.44
N GLU A 8 -33.34 10.59 33.88
CA GLU A 8 -33.84 9.24 34.17
C GLU A 8 -32.87 8.15 33.70
N VAL A 9 -32.30 8.30 32.47
CA VAL A 9 -31.32 7.36 31.92
C VAL A 9 -30.05 7.35 32.77
N THR A 10 -29.57 8.50 33.25
CA THR A 10 -28.39 8.61 34.10
C THR A 10 -28.63 7.98 35.49
N ALA A 11 -29.82 8.16 36.06
CA ALA A 11 -30.19 7.54 37.36
C ALA A 11 -30.26 6.00 37.24
N SER A 12 -30.81 5.46 36.16
CA SER A 12 -30.84 4.04 35.89
C SER A 12 -29.43 3.46 35.72
N SER A 13 -28.56 4.13 34.95
CA SER A 13 -27.17 3.71 34.76
C SER A 13 -26.39 3.71 36.06
N ARG A 14 -26.60 4.70 36.91
CA ARG A 14 -25.97 4.80 38.26
C ARG A 14 -26.33 3.61 39.13
N HIS A 15 -27.55 3.11 39.07
CA HIS A 15 -27.97 1.94 39.84
C HIS A 15 -27.08 0.71 39.52
N TYR A 16 -26.75 0.48 38.25
CA TYR A 16 -25.86 -0.63 37.88
C TYR A 16 -24.46 -0.47 38.46
N VAL A 17 -23.93 0.74 38.47
CA VAL A 17 -22.58 1.02 38.99
C VAL A 17 -22.56 0.86 40.52
N ASP A 18 -23.57 1.38 41.22
CA ASP A 18 -23.65 1.30 42.69
C ASP A 18 -23.68 -0.14 43.21
N ARG A 19 -24.32 -1.04 42.49
CA ARG A 19 -24.38 -2.47 42.88
C ARG A 19 -23.02 -3.17 42.83
N LEU A 20 -22.04 -2.65 42.11
CA LEU A 20 -20.69 -3.20 42.07
C LEU A 20 -19.91 -2.98 43.39
N PHE A 21 -20.40 -2.11 44.26
CA PHE A 21 -19.78 -1.78 45.56
C PHE A 21 -20.48 -2.45 46.74
N ASP A 22 -21.43 -3.34 46.49
CA ASP A 22 -22.10 -4.08 47.55
C ASP A 22 -21.10 -4.95 48.32
N LEU A 23 -21.36 -5.11 49.66
CA LEU A 23 -20.50 -5.93 50.52
C LEU A 23 -20.74 -7.44 50.31
N ASP A 24 -21.91 -7.84 49.81
CA ASP A 24 -22.22 -9.23 49.50
C ASP A 24 -21.68 -9.62 48.14
N PRO A 25 -20.71 -10.56 48.06
CA PRO A 25 -20.16 -10.98 46.76
C PRO A 25 -21.21 -11.51 45.78
N GLN A 26 -22.27 -12.14 46.24
CA GLN A 26 -23.34 -12.65 45.36
C GLN A 26 -24.15 -11.52 44.73
N LYS A 27 -24.38 -10.43 45.47
CA LYS A 27 -25.05 -9.24 44.92
C LYS A 27 -24.17 -8.50 43.93
N VAL A 28 -22.85 -8.46 44.16
CA VAL A 28 -21.88 -7.89 43.19
C VAL A 28 -21.92 -8.70 41.90
N LEU A 29 -21.84 -10.02 41.96
CA LEU A 29 -21.91 -10.90 40.79
C LEU A 29 -23.21 -10.69 40.00
N GLN A 30 -24.35 -10.66 40.69
CA GLN A 30 -25.64 -10.42 40.05
C GLN A 30 -25.69 -9.02 39.40
N GLY A 31 -25.09 -8.03 40.06
CA GLY A 31 -24.95 -6.67 39.51
C GLY A 31 -24.15 -6.62 38.22
N VAL A 32 -23.05 -7.36 38.16
CA VAL A 32 -22.22 -7.46 36.95
C VAL A 32 -22.98 -8.17 35.81
N ILE A 33 -23.69 -9.25 36.11
CA ILE A 33 -24.51 -9.98 35.16
C ILE A 33 -25.62 -9.09 34.60
N ASP A 34 -26.30 -8.35 35.45
CA ASP A 34 -27.37 -7.42 35.04
C ASP A 34 -26.80 -6.28 34.16
N MET A 35 -25.63 -5.76 34.51
CA MET A 35 -24.92 -4.78 33.69
C MET A 35 -24.57 -5.36 32.31
N LYS A 36 -24.05 -6.59 32.26
CA LYS A 36 -23.77 -7.29 31.02
C LYS A 36 -24.99 -7.31 30.10
N ASN A 37 -26.13 -7.69 30.64
CA ASN A 37 -27.37 -7.78 29.88
C ASN A 37 -27.88 -6.40 29.44
N ALA A 38 -27.70 -5.38 30.26
CA ALA A 38 -28.15 -4.01 29.99
C ALA A 38 -27.38 -3.32 28.87
N VAL A 39 -26.14 -3.69 28.61
CA VAL A 39 -25.29 -3.04 27.60
C VAL A 39 -25.39 -3.68 26.21
N ILE A 40 -26.01 -4.85 26.10
CA ILE A 40 -26.15 -5.54 24.80
C ILE A 40 -26.90 -4.65 23.79
N GLY A 41 -26.22 -4.29 22.69
CA GLY A 41 -26.82 -3.46 21.65
C GLY A 41 -27.16 -2.02 22.05
N ASN A 42 -26.67 -1.55 23.18
CA ASN A 42 -27.01 -0.23 23.73
C ASN A 42 -25.76 0.64 23.94
N ASN A 43 -25.32 1.33 22.89
CA ASN A 43 -24.11 2.17 22.95
C ASN A 43 -24.28 3.36 23.90
N LYS A 44 -25.48 3.90 24.05
CA LYS A 44 -25.74 5.00 24.99
C LYS A 44 -25.53 4.55 26.42
N GLN A 45 -26.03 3.38 26.78
CA GLN A 45 -25.83 2.79 28.11
C GLN A 45 -24.36 2.50 28.38
N LYS A 46 -23.62 1.98 27.39
CA LYS A 46 -22.17 1.75 27.51
C LYS A 46 -21.44 3.05 27.85
N ALA A 47 -21.71 4.13 27.10
CA ALA A 47 -21.09 5.43 27.34
C ALA A 47 -21.43 5.99 28.72
N ASN A 48 -22.69 5.88 29.15
CA ASN A 48 -23.13 6.36 30.48
C ASN A 48 -22.43 5.61 31.62
N LEU A 49 -22.31 4.29 31.52
CA LEU A 49 -21.61 3.48 32.53
C LEU A 49 -20.14 3.84 32.65
N ILE A 50 -19.48 4.13 31.53
CA ILE A 50 -18.08 4.57 31.53
C ILE A 50 -17.93 5.90 32.23
N VAL A 51 -18.78 6.88 31.92
CA VAL A 51 -18.78 8.21 32.55
C VAL A 51 -19.00 8.11 34.07
N LEU A 52 -19.86 7.18 34.51
CA LEU A 52 -20.18 6.98 35.93
C LEU A 52 -19.13 6.20 36.71
N GLY A 53 -18.03 5.80 36.08
CA GLY A 53 -16.90 5.14 36.75
C GLY A 53 -17.02 3.64 36.89
N ALA A 54 -17.78 2.97 36.00
CA ALA A 54 -17.90 1.52 36.01
C ALA A 54 -16.56 0.80 35.74
N VAL A 55 -15.74 1.35 34.83
CA VAL A 55 -14.51 0.69 34.37
C VAL A 55 -13.49 0.50 35.48
N PRO A 56 -13.12 1.52 36.29
CA PRO A 56 -12.17 1.29 37.39
C PRO A 56 -12.65 0.23 38.36
N ARG A 57 -13.94 0.21 38.68
CA ARG A 57 -14.48 -0.79 39.62
C ARG A 57 -14.50 -2.20 39.01
N LEU A 58 -14.87 -2.35 37.77
CA LEU A 58 -14.82 -3.64 37.07
C LEU A 58 -13.38 -4.18 37.00
N LEU A 59 -12.41 -3.31 36.75
CA LEU A 59 -10.99 -3.69 36.73
C LEU A 59 -10.48 -4.07 38.12
N TYR A 60 -10.92 -3.35 39.16
CA TYR A 60 -10.61 -3.70 40.53
C TYR A 60 -11.13 -5.10 40.88
N LEU A 61 -12.39 -5.41 40.57
CA LEU A 61 -12.99 -6.72 40.80
C LEU A 61 -12.31 -7.83 40.01
N LEU A 62 -11.91 -7.54 38.79
CA LEU A 62 -11.21 -8.49 37.92
C LEU A 62 -9.83 -8.86 38.46
N GLN A 63 -9.13 -7.91 39.08
CA GLN A 63 -7.77 -8.09 39.60
C GLN A 63 -7.71 -8.60 41.04
N GLN A 64 -8.82 -8.57 41.80
CA GLN A 64 -8.88 -9.02 43.18
C GLN A 64 -8.78 -10.54 43.28
N GLU A 65 -7.80 -11.02 44.02
CA GLU A 65 -7.64 -12.46 44.29
C GLU A 65 -8.81 -13.05 45.10
N THR A 66 -9.48 -12.24 45.89
CA THR A 66 -10.66 -12.64 46.68
C THR A 66 -11.94 -12.76 45.85
N SER A 67 -11.98 -12.20 44.64
CA SER A 67 -13.11 -12.35 43.72
C SER A 67 -13.19 -13.79 43.21
N SER A 68 -14.41 -14.33 43.11
CA SER A 68 -14.59 -15.63 42.47
C SER A 68 -14.20 -15.59 41.01
N THR A 69 -13.80 -16.72 40.46
CA THR A 69 -13.46 -16.84 39.01
C THR A 69 -14.65 -16.45 38.13
N GLU A 70 -15.87 -16.81 38.55
CA GLU A 70 -17.10 -16.44 37.86
C GLU A 70 -17.28 -14.92 37.78
N LEU A 71 -17.07 -14.22 38.91
CA LEU A 71 -17.16 -12.76 38.98
C LEU A 71 -16.11 -12.11 38.06
N ARG A 72 -14.87 -12.58 38.14
CA ARG A 72 -13.77 -12.07 37.30
C ARG A 72 -14.07 -12.26 35.81
N THR A 73 -14.59 -13.42 35.43
CA THR A 73 -15.00 -13.74 34.04
C THR A 73 -16.09 -12.79 33.55
N GLU A 74 -17.12 -12.58 34.35
CA GLU A 74 -18.23 -11.68 33.99
C GLU A 74 -17.74 -10.21 33.87
N CYS A 75 -16.81 -9.80 34.70
CA CYS A 75 -16.19 -8.47 34.60
C CYS A 75 -15.46 -8.32 33.25
N ALA A 76 -14.70 -9.33 32.85
CA ALA A 76 -14.01 -9.32 31.55
C ALA A 76 -14.99 -9.27 30.37
N VAL A 77 -16.11 -9.97 30.46
CA VAL A 77 -17.16 -9.97 29.44
C VAL A 77 -17.82 -8.59 29.31
N VAL A 78 -18.13 -7.94 30.44
CA VAL A 78 -18.70 -6.57 30.44
C VAL A 78 -17.72 -5.59 29.83
N LEU A 79 -16.45 -5.64 30.25
CA LEU A 79 -15.41 -4.74 29.70
C LEU A 79 -15.26 -4.92 28.18
N GLY A 80 -15.31 -6.15 27.70
CA GLY A 80 -15.30 -6.43 26.27
C GLY A 80 -16.52 -5.86 25.53
N SER A 81 -17.69 -5.93 26.14
CA SER A 81 -18.91 -5.32 25.59
C SER A 81 -18.82 -3.79 25.53
N LEU A 82 -18.26 -3.17 26.57
CA LEU A 82 -18.02 -1.72 26.57
C LEU A 82 -17.05 -1.30 25.47
N ALA A 83 -16.02 -2.10 25.20
CA ALA A 83 -15.06 -1.87 24.13
C ALA A 83 -15.68 -1.95 22.73
N MET A 84 -16.75 -2.70 22.57
CA MET A 84 -17.47 -2.85 21.28
C MET A 84 -18.37 -1.65 20.94
N GLY A 85 -18.42 -0.62 21.77
CA GLY A 85 -19.25 0.56 21.55
C GLY A 85 -18.62 1.52 20.53
N THR A 86 -18.03 2.58 21.01
CA THR A 86 -17.37 3.61 20.19
C THR A 86 -15.85 3.62 20.42
N GLU A 87 -15.12 4.30 19.54
CA GLU A 87 -13.69 4.52 19.73
C GLU A 87 -13.38 5.29 21.02
N ASN A 88 -14.27 6.22 21.42
CA ASN A 88 -14.13 6.95 22.69
C ASN A 88 -14.22 6.00 23.88
N ASN A 89 -15.04 4.96 23.81
CA ASN A 89 -15.11 3.94 24.85
C ASN A 89 -13.76 3.21 24.99
N VAL A 90 -13.16 2.83 23.88
CA VAL A 90 -11.84 2.17 23.87
C VAL A 90 -10.77 3.09 24.46
N LYS A 91 -10.78 4.39 24.12
CA LYS A 91 -9.86 5.38 24.70
C LYS A 91 -10.00 5.45 26.22
N SER A 92 -11.24 5.47 26.73
CA SER A 92 -11.51 5.49 28.17
C SER A 92 -11.00 4.24 28.87
N LEU A 93 -11.17 3.07 28.24
CA LEU A 93 -10.64 1.81 28.75
C LEU A 93 -9.10 1.81 28.79
N LEU A 94 -8.46 2.32 27.75
CA LEU A 94 -7.00 2.45 27.69
C LEU A 94 -6.48 3.40 28.78
N ASP A 95 -7.16 4.49 29.04
CA ASP A 95 -6.82 5.45 30.09
C ASP A 95 -6.90 4.82 31.50
N CYS A 96 -7.75 3.82 31.67
CA CYS A 96 -7.87 3.04 32.89
C CYS A 96 -6.88 1.88 32.99
N HIS A 97 -5.91 1.77 32.09
CA HIS A 97 -4.89 0.72 32.07
C HIS A 97 -5.47 -0.70 31.95
N ILE A 98 -6.46 -0.88 31.08
CA ILE A 98 -7.12 -2.17 30.88
C ILE A 98 -6.17 -3.24 30.32
N ILE A 99 -5.25 -2.89 29.44
CA ILE A 99 -4.36 -3.88 28.80
C ILE A 99 -3.48 -4.60 29.82
N PRO A 100 -2.75 -3.90 30.74
CA PRO A 100 -1.99 -4.59 31.76
C PRO A 100 -2.86 -5.49 32.68
N ALA A 101 -4.06 -5.05 33.00
CA ALA A 101 -4.99 -5.84 33.82
C ALA A 101 -5.42 -7.15 33.15
N LEU A 102 -5.76 -7.08 31.86
CA LEU A 102 -6.16 -8.25 31.07
C LEU A 102 -4.98 -9.20 30.83
N LEU A 103 -3.79 -8.67 30.57
CA LEU A 103 -2.57 -9.47 30.39
C LEU A 103 -2.23 -10.23 31.68
N GLN A 104 -2.39 -9.60 32.82
CA GLN A 104 -2.24 -10.26 34.11
C GLN A 104 -3.27 -11.39 34.28
N GLY A 105 -4.50 -11.17 33.84
CA GLY A 105 -5.56 -12.18 33.86
C GLY A 105 -5.23 -13.44 33.05
N LEU A 106 -4.40 -13.33 32.01
CA LEU A 106 -3.97 -14.48 31.21
C LEU A 106 -3.09 -15.47 31.97
N LEU A 107 -2.56 -15.08 33.12
CA LEU A 107 -1.77 -15.96 34.01
C LEU A 107 -2.64 -16.86 34.89
N SER A 108 -3.96 -16.69 34.87
CA SER A 108 -4.91 -17.53 35.60
C SER A 108 -4.90 -18.97 35.08
N PRO A 109 -5.11 -19.97 35.97
CA PRO A 109 -5.30 -21.35 35.52
C PRO A 109 -6.66 -21.65 34.92
N ASP A 110 -7.64 -20.76 35.07
CA ASP A 110 -9.01 -20.95 34.58
C ASP A 110 -9.15 -20.59 33.10
N LEU A 111 -9.47 -21.57 32.26
CA LEU A 111 -9.56 -21.40 30.83
C LEU A 111 -10.68 -20.44 30.40
N LYS A 112 -11.83 -20.50 31.03
CA LYS A 112 -12.97 -19.60 30.67
C LYS A 112 -12.63 -18.14 30.94
N PHE A 113 -11.92 -17.88 32.04
CA PHE A 113 -11.43 -16.54 32.35
C PHE A 113 -10.38 -16.06 31.37
N ILE A 114 -9.42 -16.93 30.99
CA ILE A 114 -8.42 -16.63 29.97
C ILE A 114 -9.12 -16.27 28.65
N GLU A 115 -10.10 -17.08 28.21
CA GLU A 115 -10.84 -16.82 26.98
C GLU A 115 -11.58 -15.48 27.02
N ALA A 116 -12.20 -15.13 28.14
CA ALA A 116 -12.89 -13.86 28.31
C ALA A 116 -11.92 -12.67 28.24
N CYS A 117 -10.76 -12.79 28.89
CA CYS A 117 -9.70 -11.78 28.80
C CYS A 117 -9.17 -11.61 27.39
N LEU A 118 -8.92 -12.71 26.68
CA LEU A 118 -8.44 -12.69 25.30
C LEU A 118 -9.46 -12.07 24.35
N ARG A 119 -10.73 -12.38 24.53
CA ARG A 119 -11.80 -11.78 23.72
C ARG A 119 -11.85 -10.27 23.90
N CYS A 120 -11.72 -9.79 25.14
CA CYS A 120 -11.66 -8.37 25.44
C CYS A 120 -10.40 -7.73 24.83
N LEU A 121 -9.23 -8.33 25.02
CA LEU A 121 -7.97 -7.87 24.42
C LEU A 121 -8.06 -7.77 22.91
N ARG A 122 -8.60 -8.78 22.25
CA ARG A 122 -8.82 -8.75 20.81
C ARG A 122 -9.65 -7.54 20.40
N THR A 123 -10.77 -7.30 21.06
CA THR A 123 -11.66 -6.18 20.76
C THR A 123 -10.93 -4.83 20.90
N ILE A 124 -10.09 -4.70 21.92
CA ILE A 124 -9.31 -3.48 22.16
C ILE A 124 -8.22 -3.31 21.10
N PHE A 125 -7.44 -4.37 20.82
CA PHE A 125 -6.32 -4.28 19.88
C PHE A 125 -6.75 -4.05 18.43
N ILE A 126 -7.91 -4.54 18.00
CA ILE A 126 -8.42 -4.29 16.64
C ILE A 126 -9.00 -2.88 16.47
N SER A 127 -9.18 -2.12 17.55
CA SER A 127 -9.63 -0.74 17.46
C SER A 127 -8.54 0.16 16.88
N PRO A 128 -8.90 1.10 15.97
CA PRO A 128 -7.93 2.02 15.36
C PRO A 128 -7.21 2.92 16.35
N VAL A 129 -7.79 3.15 17.53
CA VAL A 129 -7.23 4.05 18.55
C VAL A 129 -6.21 3.37 19.47
N THR A 130 -6.07 2.05 19.40
CA THR A 130 -5.12 1.31 20.21
C THR A 130 -3.79 1.20 19.48
N PRO A 131 -2.66 1.70 20.07
CA PRO A 131 -1.34 1.52 19.48
C PRO A 131 -0.95 0.04 19.46
N GLU A 132 -0.57 -0.48 18.31
CA GLU A 132 -0.18 -1.88 18.14
C GLU A 132 1.09 -2.21 18.95
N ASP A 133 1.96 -1.23 19.16
CA ASP A 133 3.22 -1.40 19.90
C ASP A 133 3.01 -1.82 21.34
N LEU A 134 1.83 -1.60 21.91
CA LEU A 134 1.51 -2.05 23.27
C LEU A 134 1.57 -3.57 23.43
N LEU A 135 1.42 -4.33 22.36
CA LEU A 135 1.58 -5.79 22.37
C LEU A 135 3.04 -6.20 22.57
N TYR A 136 3.99 -5.40 22.12
CA TYR A 136 5.41 -5.74 22.04
C TYR A 136 6.28 -5.09 23.12
N THR A 137 5.67 -4.43 24.10
CA THR A 137 6.40 -3.76 25.18
C THR A 137 7.15 -4.72 26.10
N ASP A 138 6.66 -5.96 26.21
CA ASP A 138 7.25 -7.01 27.03
C ASP A 138 7.27 -8.32 26.24
N ALA A 139 8.47 -8.87 26.01
CA ALA A 139 8.67 -10.11 25.26
C ALA A 139 7.99 -11.33 25.92
N THR A 140 7.81 -11.31 27.23
CA THR A 140 7.11 -12.39 27.94
C THR A 140 5.65 -12.51 27.56
N VAL A 141 5.01 -11.41 27.15
CA VAL A 141 3.63 -11.41 26.69
C VAL A 141 3.50 -12.24 25.41
N ILE A 142 4.38 -12.03 24.44
CA ILE A 142 4.35 -12.78 23.18
C ILE A 142 4.60 -14.28 23.43
N SER A 143 5.59 -14.61 24.24
CA SER A 143 5.88 -16.01 24.63
C SER A 143 4.68 -16.67 25.29
N HIS A 144 3.99 -15.96 26.19
CA HIS A 144 2.83 -16.49 26.88
C HIS A 144 1.63 -16.68 25.94
N LEU A 145 1.38 -15.73 25.04
CA LEU A 145 0.33 -15.86 24.04
C LEU A 145 0.59 -17.05 23.10
N MET A 146 1.84 -17.28 22.70
CA MET A 146 2.21 -18.47 21.91
C MET A 146 1.89 -19.75 22.67
N ALA A 147 2.20 -19.81 23.97
CA ALA A 147 1.89 -20.98 24.81
C ALA A 147 0.37 -21.22 24.95
N LEU A 148 -0.43 -20.16 24.98
CA LEU A 148 -1.90 -20.27 25.08
C LEU A 148 -2.57 -20.78 23.81
N LEU A 149 -1.90 -20.75 22.67
CA LEU A 149 -2.45 -21.26 21.39
C LEU A 149 -2.86 -22.74 21.46
N SER A 150 -2.26 -23.53 22.35
CA SER A 150 -2.58 -24.94 22.52
C SER A 150 -3.78 -25.23 23.42
N ARG A 151 -4.38 -24.20 24.07
CA ARG A 151 -5.38 -24.39 25.11
C ARG A 151 -6.79 -24.67 24.59
N SER A 152 -7.27 -23.92 23.60
CA SER A 152 -8.59 -24.10 23.01
C SER A 152 -8.72 -23.45 21.63
N ARG A 153 -9.82 -23.75 20.93
CA ARG A 153 -10.10 -23.07 19.65
C ARG A 153 -10.37 -21.56 19.83
N TYR A 154 -10.89 -21.15 20.97
CA TYR A 154 -11.12 -19.72 21.25
C TYR A 154 -9.80 -18.98 21.51
N THR A 155 -8.87 -19.58 22.26
CA THR A 155 -7.54 -18.99 22.41
C THR A 155 -6.83 -18.90 21.05
N GLN A 156 -6.95 -19.89 20.21
CA GLN A 156 -6.39 -19.89 18.84
C GLN A 156 -6.97 -18.76 18.01
N GLU A 157 -8.28 -18.64 17.97
CA GLU A 157 -8.98 -17.60 17.19
C GLU A 157 -8.57 -16.20 17.65
N TYR A 158 -8.66 -15.92 18.94
CA TYR A 158 -8.42 -14.57 19.47
C TYR A 158 -6.95 -14.18 19.37
N ILE A 159 -6.03 -15.06 19.69
CA ILE A 159 -4.59 -14.78 19.64
C ILE A 159 -4.14 -14.58 18.19
N CYS A 160 -4.55 -15.44 17.25
CA CYS A 160 -4.25 -15.26 15.85
C CYS A 160 -4.80 -13.95 15.31
N GLN A 161 -5.99 -13.55 15.73
CA GLN A 161 -6.58 -12.28 15.33
C GLN A 161 -5.79 -11.08 15.87
N ILE A 162 -5.33 -11.14 17.11
CA ILE A 162 -4.47 -10.12 17.70
C ILE A 162 -3.16 -10.03 16.92
N PHE A 163 -2.49 -11.15 16.68
CA PHE A 163 -1.22 -11.17 15.95
C PHE A 163 -1.35 -10.66 14.51
N SER A 164 -2.38 -11.07 13.79
CA SER A 164 -2.57 -10.62 12.41
C SER A 164 -2.87 -9.13 12.33
N HIS A 165 -3.63 -8.60 13.28
CA HIS A 165 -3.96 -7.17 13.31
C HIS A 165 -2.78 -6.30 13.77
N CYS A 166 -2.01 -6.76 14.75
CA CYS A 166 -0.93 -5.98 15.35
C CYS A 166 0.43 -6.15 14.65
N CYS A 167 0.52 -6.94 13.59
CA CYS A 167 1.75 -7.09 12.82
C CYS A 167 1.80 -6.05 11.69
N LYS A 168 2.45 -4.91 11.94
CA LYS A 168 2.41 -3.73 11.05
C LYS A 168 3.74 -3.39 10.39
N GLY A 169 4.79 -4.14 10.62
CA GLY A 169 6.08 -3.83 10.01
C GLY A 169 7.12 -4.90 10.25
N PRO A 170 8.35 -4.72 9.72
CA PRO A 170 9.41 -5.71 9.81
C PRO A 170 9.78 -6.09 11.24
N ASP A 171 9.78 -5.11 12.16
CA ASP A 171 10.11 -5.35 13.58
C ASP A 171 9.10 -6.28 14.24
N HIS A 172 7.80 -6.05 14.00
CA HIS A 172 6.73 -6.91 14.50
C HIS A 172 6.81 -8.31 13.91
N GLN A 173 7.07 -8.42 12.60
CA GLN A 173 7.27 -9.71 11.93
C GLN A 173 8.43 -10.50 12.56
N THR A 174 9.54 -9.84 12.80
CA THR A 174 10.73 -10.43 13.39
C THR A 174 10.47 -10.94 14.81
N ILE A 175 9.79 -10.15 15.64
CA ILE A 175 9.45 -10.54 17.02
C ILE A 175 8.55 -11.78 17.01
N LEU A 176 7.48 -11.79 16.23
CA LEU A 176 6.57 -12.92 16.15
C LEU A 176 7.25 -14.16 15.59
N PHE A 177 8.04 -14.00 14.55
CA PHE A 177 8.81 -15.09 13.94
C PHE A 177 9.79 -15.74 14.94
N ASN A 178 10.55 -14.92 15.68
CA ASN A 178 11.53 -15.39 16.65
C ASN A 178 10.90 -16.08 17.87
N HIS A 179 9.65 -15.76 18.16
CA HIS A 179 8.87 -16.41 19.23
C HIS A 179 8.11 -17.65 18.76
N GLY A 180 8.37 -18.11 17.55
CA GLY A 180 7.83 -19.37 17.04
C GLY A 180 6.45 -19.28 16.42
N ALA A 181 6.06 -18.11 15.84
CA ALA A 181 4.75 -17.94 15.22
C ALA A 181 4.48 -18.99 14.12
N VAL A 182 5.45 -19.25 13.24
CA VAL A 182 5.28 -20.22 12.16
C VAL A 182 5.00 -21.62 12.72
N GLN A 183 5.82 -22.09 13.65
CA GLN A 183 5.71 -23.43 14.22
C GLN A 183 4.43 -23.63 15.03
N ASN A 184 3.97 -22.60 15.73
CA ASN A 184 2.78 -22.68 16.59
C ASN A 184 1.46 -22.43 15.83
N ILE A 185 1.49 -21.81 14.66
CA ILE A 185 0.28 -21.45 13.92
C ILE A 185 0.04 -22.35 12.71
N ALA A 186 1.08 -22.96 12.12
CA ALA A 186 0.97 -23.72 10.88
C ALA A 186 -0.11 -24.82 10.95
N HIS A 187 -0.15 -25.61 12.01
CA HIS A 187 -1.13 -26.68 12.16
C HIS A 187 -2.57 -26.17 12.29
N LEU A 188 -2.77 -24.91 12.63
CA LEU A 188 -4.10 -24.31 12.72
C LEU A 188 -4.75 -24.12 11.35
N LEU A 189 -3.97 -24.12 10.27
CA LEU A 189 -4.49 -24.05 8.90
C LEU A 189 -5.37 -25.26 8.54
N VAL A 190 -5.21 -26.38 9.23
CA VAL A 190 -6.01 -27.60 9.02
C VAL A 190 -7.01 -27.84 10.17
N SER A 191 -7.22 -26.85 11.03
CA SER A 191 -8.22 -26.91 12.10
C SER A 191 -9.63 -27.20 11.56
N THR A 192 -10.44 -27.90 12.33
CA THR A 192 -11.85 -28.13 12.00
C THR A 192 -12.69 -26.87 12.08
N SER A 193 -12.25 -25.85 12.83
CA SER A 193 -12.91 -24.56 12.94
C SER A 193 -12.51 -23.64 11.77
N TYR A 194 -13.49 -23.23 10.99
CA TYR A 194 -13.29 -22.24 9.92
C TYR A 194 -12.70 -20.92 10.44
N LYS A 195 -13.19 -20.44 11.57
CA LYS A 195 -12.70 -19.20 12.18
C LYS A 195 -11.22 -19.28 12.55
N VAL A 196 -10.79 -20.41 13.11
CA VAL A 196 -9.37 -20.65 13.44
C VAL A 196 -8.53 -20.72 12.16
N ARG A 197 -8.96 -21.49 11.16
CA ARG A 197 -8.25 -21.57 9.87
C ARG A 197 -8.06 -20.19 9.25
N MET A 198 -9.11 -19.39 9.24
CA MET A 198 -9.10 -18.07 8.61
C MET A 198 -8.16 -17.09 9.34
N GLN A 199 -8.19 -17.10 10.67
CA GLN A 199 -7.30 -16.24 11.46
C GLN A 199 -5.84 -16.68 11.36
N ALA A 200 -5.56 -17.97 11.30
CA ALA A 200 -4.21 -18.49 11.05
C ALA A 200 -3.70 -18.07 9.66
N LEU A 201 -4.54 -18.16 8.66
CA LEU A 201 -4.21 -17.73 7.30
C LEU A 201 -3.88 -16.24 7.24
N LYS A 202 -4.64 -15.40 7.92
CA LYS A 202 -4.36 -13.96 8.05
C LYS A 202 -3.02 -13.70 8.71
N CYS A 203 -2.64 -14.47 9.73
CA CYS A 203 -1.32 -14.36 10.35
C CYS A 203 -0.20 -14.58 9.33
N PHE A 204 -0.30 -15.63 8.52
CA PHE A 204 0.71 -15.90 7.50
C PHE A 204 0.76 -14.83 6.42
N SER A 205 -0.37 -14.26 6.04
CA SER A 205 -0.40 -13.19 5.04
C SER A 205 0.35 -11.94 5.50
N VAL A 206 0.24 -11.56 6.77
CA VAL A 206 0.96 -10.39 7.31
C VAL A 206 2.42 -10.71 7.66
N LEU A 207 2.72 -11.92 8.11
CA LEU A 207 4.09 -12.32 8.44
C LEU A 207 4.97 -12.47 7.21
N ALA A 208 4.42 -12.96 6.10
CA ALA A 208 5.15 -13.19 4.87
C ALA A 208 5.30 -11.94 4.01
N PHE A 209 4.49 -10.90 4.25
CA PHE A 209 4.46 -9.70 3.40
C PHE A 209 5.81 -8.96 3.43
N GLU A 210 6.44 -8.85 2.27
CA GLU A 210 7.75 -8.21 2.10
C GLU A 210 8.81 -8.75 3.09
N ASN A 211 8.70 -10.04 3.45
CA ASN A 211 9.62 -10.68 4.40
C ASN A 211 10.20 -11.97 3.81
N PRO A 212 11.41 -11.90 3.23
CA PRO A 212 12.06 -13.07 2.63
C PRO A 212 12.36 -14.19 3.63
N GLN A 213 12.75 -13.86 4.85
CA GLN A 213 13.08 -14.86 5.87
C GLN A 213 11.87 -15.72 6.23
N VAL A 214 10.73 -15.08 6.47
CA VAL A 214 9.48 -15.80 6.75
C VAL A 214 9.05 -16.61 5.53
N SER A 215 9.04 -16.01 4.35
CA SER A 215 8.62 -16.67 3.12
C SER A 215 9.47 -17.91 2.78
N MET A 216 10.78 -17.82 2.94
CA MET A 216 11.71 -18.96 2.75
C MET A 216 11.48 -20.07 3.78
N THR A 217 11.10 -19.72 4.99
CA THR A 217 10.75 -20.69 6.02
C THR A 217 9.43 -21.39 5.68
N LEU A 218 8.41 -20.63 5.27
CA LEU A 218 7.08 -21.17 4.97
C LEU A 218 7.11 -22.23 3.86
N VAL A 219 7.95 -22.07 2.85
CA VAL A 219 8.00 -23.00 1.71
C VAL A 219 8.45 -24.41 2.12
N ASN A 220 9.15 -24.53 3.23
CA ASN A 220 9.68 -25.81 3.75
C ASN A 220 8.84 -26.39 4.90
N VAL A 221 7.83 -25.69 5.37
CA VAL A 221 6.97 -26.18 6.45
C VAL A 221 5.90 -27.11 5.89
N SER A 222 5.69 -28.23 6.55
CA SER A 222 4.64 -29.18 6.22
C SER A 222 3.70 -29.40 7.40
N VAL A 223 2.42 -29.65 7.10
CA VAL A 223 1.39 -30.00 8.08
C VAL A 223 0.67 -31.24 7.55
N ASP A 224 0.61 -32.30 8.35
CA ASP A 224 -0.02 -33.57 7.96
C ASP A 224 0.52 -34.13 6.63
N GLY A 225 1.81 -33.95 6.37
CA GLY A 225 2.47 -34.46 5.17
C GLY A 225 2.34 -33.56 3.93
N GLU A 226 1.63 -32.43 4.02
CA GLU A 226 1.53 -31.45 2.93
C GLU A 226 2.36 -30.21 3.21
N LEU A 227 3.08 -29.71 2.20
CA LEU A 227 3.78 -28.42 2.29
C LEU A 227 2.77 -27.26 2.31
N LEU A 228 3.12 -26.18 3.01
CA LEU A 228 2.23 -25.01 3.11
C LEU A 228 1.81 -24.43 1.75
N PRO A 229 2.68 -24.33 0.73
CA PRO A 229 2.21 -23.87 -0.58
C PRO A 229 1.08 -24.71 -1.16
N GLN A 230 1.09 -26.02 -0.96
CA GLN A 230 0.01 -26.91 -1.41
C GLN A 230 -1.28 -26.68 -0.63
N ILE A 231 -1.18 -26.44 0.67
CA ILE A 231 -2.34 -26.09 1.52
C ILE A 231 -2.95 -24.76 1.06
N PHE A 232 -2.12 -23.75 0.80
CA PHE A 232 -2.60 -22.46 0.29
C PHE A 232 -3.26 -22.60 -1.08
N VAL A 233 -2.72 -23.42 -1.98
CA VAL A 233 -3.32 -23.67 -3.30
C VAL A 233 -4.70 -24.30 -3.18
N LYS A 234 -4.90 -25.25 -2.27
CA LYS A 234 -6.22 -25.84 -2.00
C LYS A 234 -7.23 -24.77 -1.55
N MET A 235 -6.77 -23.76 -0.81
CA MET A 235 -7.62 -22.66 -0.33
C MET A 235 -8.01 -21.67 -1.44
N LEU A 236 -7.40 -21.76 -2.61
CA LEU A 236 -7.75 -20.95 -3.79
C LEU A 236 -8.92 -21.52 -4.58
N GLN A 237 -9.38 -22.73 -4.26
CA GLN A 237 -10.46 -23.39 -5.00
C GLN A 237 -11.74 -22.55 -4.96
N ARG A 238 -12.49 -22.58 -6.06
CA ARG A 238 -13.69 -21.75 -6.25
C ARG A 238 -14.82 -22.03 -5.25
N ASP A 239 -14.85 -23.21 -4.63
CA ASP A 239 -15.80 -23.58 -3.60
C ASP A 239 -15.51 -23.00 -2.23
N LYS A 240 -14.32 -22.42 -2.04
CA LYS A 240 -13.91 -21.80 -0.79
C LYS A 240 -14.48 -20.37 -0.66
N PRO A 241 -14.67 -19.87 0.57
CA PRO A 241 -15.06 -18.48 0.78
C PRO A 241 -14.08 -17.50 0.11
N ILE A 242 -14.61 -16.40 -0.40
CA ILE A 242 -13.80 -15.40 -1.12
C ILE A 242 -12.67 -14.83 -0.24
N GLU A 243 -12.96 -14.56 1.03
CA GLU A 243 -11.94 -14.09 1.98
C GLU A 243 -10.77 -15.07 2.10
N MET A 244 -11.05 -16.37 2.12
CA MET A 244 -10.01 -17.41 2.17
C MET A 244 -9.21 -17.45 0.87
N GLN A 245 -9.84 -17.37 -0.28
CA GLN A 245 -9.17 -17.34 -1.57
C GLN A 245 -8.23 -16.14 -1.68
N LEU A 246 -8.69 -14.94 -1.35
CA LEU A 246 -7.89 -13.71 -1.39
C LEU A 246 -6.71 -13.77 -0.42
N THR A 247 -6.93 -14.16 0.82
CA THR A 247 -5.88 -14.21 1.82
C THR A 247 -4.81 -15.25 1.47
N SER A 248 -5.24 -16.40 0.97
CA SER A 248 -4.34 -17.45 0.49
C SER A 248 -3.52 -16.98 -0.72
N ALA A 249 -4.14 -16.28 -1.65
CA ALA A 249 -3.45 -15.69 -2.80
C ALA A 249 -2.42 -14.65 -2.36
N LYS A 250 -2.69 -13.86 -1.32
CA LYS A 250 -1.72 -12.93 -0.74
C LYS A 250 -0.50 -13.65 -0.16
N CYS A 251 -0.71 -14.78 0.52
CA CYS A 251 0.40 -15.59 1.05
C CYS A 251 1.29 -16.09 -0.09
N LEU A 252 0.71 -16.68 -1.11
CA LEU A 252 1.45 -17.19 -2.27
C LEU A 252 2.16 -16.07 -3.05
N THR A 253 1.51 -14.92 -3.20
CA THR A 253 2.10 -13.74 -3.82
C THR A 253 3.32 -13.24 -3.05
N SER A 254 3.23 -13.13 -1.73
CA SER A 254 4.35 -12.72 -0.89
C SER A 254 5.52 -13.72 -0.98
N MET A 255 5.23 -15.01 -1.00
CA MET A 255 6.26 -16.06 -1.15
C MET A 255 6.92 -16.00 -2.52
N CYS A 256 6.16 -15.73 -3.59
CA CYS A 256 6.69 -15.57 -4.93
C CYS A 256 7.56 -14.32 -5.05
N ARG A 257 7.10 -13.19 -4.53
CA ARG A 257 7.83 -11.91 -4.56
C ARG A 257 9.13 -11.96 -3.75
N ALA A 258 9.17 -12.77 -2.70
CA ALA A 258 10.37 -13.00 -1.90
C ALA A 258 11.36 -13.98 -2.53
N GLY A 259 10.98 -14.63 -3.63
CA GLY A 259 11.82 -15.63 -4.29
C GLY A 259 11.71 -17.04 -3.70
N ALA A 260 10.83 -17.26 -2.72
CA ALA A 260 10.62 -18.59 -2.12
C ALA A 260 9.90 -19.55 -3.06
N ILE A 261 9.02 -19.02 -3.91
CA ILE A 261 8.35 -19.76 -4.98
C ILE A 261 8.76 -19.08 -6.30
N ARG A 262 9.10 -19.90 -7.29
CA ARG A 262 9.47 -19.38 -8.62
C ARG A 262 8.27 -18.77 -9.33
N THR A 263 8.51 -17.74 -10.13
CA THR A 263 7.47 -17.09 -10.92
C THR A 263 6.87 -17.98 -12.01
N ASP A 264 7.62 -18.99 -12.47
CA ASP A 264 7.16 -19.98 -13.44
C ASP A 264 6.52 -21.23 -12.79
N ASP A 265 6.45 -21.29 -11.48
CA ASP A 265 5.80 -22.39 -10.76
C ASP A 265 4.32 -22.47 -11.11
N SER A 266 3.81 -23.68 -11.29
CA SER A 266 2.41 -23.93 -11.64
C SER A 266 1.43 -23.38 -10.59
N CYS A 267 1.82 -23.34 -9.31
CA CYS A 267 0.98 -22.78 -8.25
C CYS A 267 0.78 -21.28 -8.41
N ILE A 268 1.72 -20.58 -9.03
CA ILE A 268 1.60 -19.15 -9.35
C ILE A 268 0.87 -18.94 -10.67
N VAL A 269 1.38 -19.53 -11.76
CA VAL A 269 0.87 -19.30 -13.12
C VAL A 269 -0.55 -19.85 -13.31
N LEU A 270 -0.83 -21.06 -12.81
CA LEU A 270 -2.08 -21.77 -13.06
C LEU A 270 -3.10 -21.66 -11.93
N LYS A 271 -2.71 -21.18 -10.75
CA LYS A 271 -3.58 -21.14 -9.57
C LYS A 271 -3.72 -19.73 -8.98
N THR A 272 -2.62 -19.12 -8.53
CA THR A 272 -2.66 -17.82 -7.85
C THR A 272 -3.06 -16.68 -8.79
N LEU A 273 -2.40 -16.56 -9.94
CA LEU A 273 -2.69 -15.50 -10.90
C LEU A 273 -4.14 -15.57 -11.41
N PRO A 274 -4.63 -16.72 -11.89
CA PRO A 274 -6.03 -16.81 -12.32
C PRO A 274 -7.03 -16.51 -11.19
N CYS A 275 -6.74 -16.90 -9.96
CA CYS A 275 -7.58 -16.56 -8.80
C CYS A 275 -7.67 -15.05 -8.62
N LEU A 276 -6.54 -14.34 -8.65
CA LEU A 276 -6.52 -12.88 -8.50
C LEU A 276 -7.24 -12.17 -9.64
N VAL A 277 -7.12 -12.67 -10.87
CA VAL A 277 -7.89 -12.14 -12.00
C VAL A 277 -9.39 -12.32 -11.79
N ARG A 278 -9.82 -13.48 -11.28
CA ARG A 278 -11.25 -13.70 -10.93
C ARG A 278 -11.74 -12.72 -9.88
N MET A 279 -10.90 -12.34 -8.91
CA MET A 279 -11.26 -11.36 -7.87
C MET A 279 -11.49 -9.96 -8.45
N CYS A 280 -10.97 -9.67 -9.62
CA CYS A 280 -11.23 -8.42 -10.35
C CYS A 280 -12.58 -8.42 -11.09
N SER A 281 -13.35 -9.51 -11.08
CA SER A 281 -14.62 -9.62 -11.79
C SER A 281 -15.67 -8.66 -11.23
N LYS A 282 -16.55 -8.17 -12.11
CA LYS A 282 -17.68 -7.30 -11.74
C LYS A 282 -18.65 -7.93 -10.75
N GLU A 283 -18.67 -9.24 -10.64
CA GLU A 283 -19.53 -10.00 -9.73
C GLU A 283 -19.04 -9.93 -8.29
N ARG A 284 -17.79 -9.52 -8.07
CA ARG A 284 -17.21 -9.39 -6.73
C ARG A 284 -17.60 -8.06 -6.08
N LEU A 285 -17.59 -8.04 -4.75
CA LEU A 285 -17.76 -6.80 -4.00
C LEU A 285 -16.61 -5.82 -4.29
N LEU A 286 -16.84 -4.53 -4.13
CA LEU A 286 -15.81 -3.52 -4.42
C LEU A 286 -14.52 -3.74 -3.63
N GLU A 287 -14.63 -4.06 -2.34
CA GLU A 287 -13.48 -4.35 -1.49
C GLU A 287 -12.68 -5.54 -2.00
N GLU A 288 -13.36 -6.58 -2.45
CA GLU A 288 -12.75 -7.78 -3.00
C GLU A 288 -12.01 -7.48 -4.31
N ARG A 289 -12.59 -6.63 -5.17
CA ARG A 289 -11.96 -6.19 -6.41
C ARG A 289 -10.72 -5.35 -6.15
N VAL A 290 -10.77 -4.44 -5.19
CA VAL A 290 -9.63 -3.62 -4.79
C VAL A 290 -8.49 -4.51 -4.29
N GLU A 291 -8.76 -5.41 -3.37
CA GLU A 291 -7.75 -6.33 -2.85
C GLU A 291 -7.18 -7.25 -3.93
N GLY A 292 -8.03 -7.77 -4.79
CA GLY A 292 -7.62 -8.62 -5.91
C GLY A 292 -6.72 -7.88 -6.90
N ALA A 293 -7.09 -6.69 -7.30
CA ALA A 293 -6.31 -5.87 -8.23
C ALA A 293 -4.97 -5.42 -7.63
N GLU A 294 -4.96 -4.99 -6.37
CA GLU A 294 -3.72 -4.59 -5.68
C GLU A 294 -2.76 -5.76 -5.51
N THR A 295 -3.27 -6.92 -5.13
CA THR A 295 -2.45 -8.13 -4.96
C THR A 295 -1.91 -8.61 -6.30
N LEU A 296 -2.73 -8.58 -7.35
CA LEU A 296 -2.31 -8.94 -8.70
C LEU A 296 -1.22 -7.99 -9.22
N ALA A 297 -1.38 -6.69 -9.02
CA ALA A 297 -0.38 -5.69 -9.38
C ALA A 297 0.95 -5.96 -8.69
N TYR A 298 0.92 -6.30 -7.41
CA TYR A 298 2.12 -6.66 -6.63
C TYR A 298 2.77 -7.95 -7.15
N LEU A 299 1.98 -8.98 -7.46
CA LEU A 299 2.49 -10.24 -7.97
C LEU A 299 3.28 -10.07 -9.27
N ILE A 300 2.74 -9.29 -10.22
CA ILE A 300 3.30 -9.18 -11.57
C ILE A 300 4.27 -8.01 -11.76
N GLU A 301 4.46 -7.19 -10.74
CA GLU A 301 5.19 -5.91 -10.83
C GLU A 301 6.59 -6.03 -11.42
N THR A 302 7.32 -7.10 -11.11
CA THR A 302 8.72 -7.27 -11.50
C THR A 302 8.97 -8.40 -12.51
N ASP A 303 7.93 -9.11 -12.93
CA ASP A 303 8.09 -10.27 -13.82
C ASP A 303 7.35 -10.07 -15.13
N VAL A 304 8.11 -10.03 -16.21
CA VAL A 304 7.64 -9.78 -17.58
C VAL A 304 6.67 -10.85 -18.06
N GLU A 305 6.98 -12.11 -17.78
CA GLU A 305 6.16 -13.23 -18.22
C GLU A 305 4.82 -13.29 -17.50
N LEU A 306 4.82 -13.00 -16.19
CA LEU A 306 3.57 -12.88 -15.42
C LEU A 306 2.70 -11.72 -15.93
N GLN A 307 3.30 -10.61 -16.32
CA GLN A 307 2.59 -9.49 -16.93
C GLN A 307 1.92 -9.91 -18.23
N ARG A 308 2.64 -10.64 -19.08
CA ARG A 308 2.11 -11.17 -20.34
C ARG A 308 0.93 -12.12 -20.10
N ILE A 309 1.09 -13.07 -19.20
CA ILE A 309 0.04 -14.04 -18.86
C ILE A 309 -1.19 -13.33 -18.30
N ALA A 310 -1.00 -12.38 -17.40
CA ALA A 310 -2.11 -11.61 -16.83
C ALA A 310 -2.87 -10.84 -17.90
N SER A 311 -2.18 -10.25 -18.87
CA SER A 311 -2.80 -9.44 -19.93
C SER A 311 -3.76 -10.23 -20.83
N ILE A 312 -3.56 -11.54 -20.95
CA ILE A 312 -4.39 -12.41 -21.79
C ILE A 312 -5.35 -13.29 -20.99
N THR A 313 -5.37 -13.17 -19.67
CA THR A 313 -6.20 -14.01 -18.80
C THR A 313 -7.58 -13.38 -18.60
N ASP A 314 -8.63 -14.11 -18.90
CA ASP A 314 -10.04 -13.82 -18.59
C ASP A 314 -10.49 -12.37 -18.82
N HIS A 315 -10.05 -11.77 -19.93
CA HIS A 315 -10.43 -10.40 -20.34
C HIS A 315 -10.08 -9.32 -19.30
N LEU A 316 -8.97 -9.50 -18.56
CA LEU A 316 -8.54 -8.57 -17.51
C LEU A 316 -8.47 -7.12 -18.01
N ILE A 317 -7.91 -6.88 -19.19
CA ILE A 317 -7.75 -5.52 -19.73
C ILE A 317 -9.10 -4.84 -19.92
N VAL A 318 -10.09 -5.55 -20.45
CA VAL A 318 -11.45 -5.03 -20.65
C VAL A 318 -12.13 -4.72 -19.31
N MET A 319 -11.95 -5.57 -18.33
CA MET A 319 -12.49 -5.34 -16.97
C MET A 319 -11.88 -4.09 -16.34
N LEU A 320 -10.56 -3.90 -16.47
CA LEU A 320 -9.87 -2.74 -15.91
C LEU A 320 -10.29 -1.43 -16.58
N ALA A 321 -10.55 -1.45 -17.88
CA ALA A 321 -11.05 -0.28 -18.60
C ALA A 321 -12.39 0.21 -18.00
N ASP A 322 -13.27 -0.70 -17.60
CA ASP A 322 -14.52 -0.33 -16.93
C ASP A 322 -14.30 0.29 -15.56
N TYR A 323 -13.25 -0.10 -14.85
CA TYR A 323 -12.94 0.46 -13.53
C TYR A 323 -12.58 1.94 -13.57
N PHE A 324 -11.98 2.40 -14.64
CA PHE A 324 -11.68 3.84 -14.81
C PHE A 324 -12.95 4.68 -14.98
N LYS A 325 -14.02 4.08 -15.49
CA LYS A 325 -15.31 4.75 -15.67
C LYS A 325 -16.15 4.75 -14.39
N TYR A 326 -15.77 3.93 -13.40
CA TYR A 326 -16.42 3.94 -12.10
C TYR A 326 -16.03 5.24 -11.34
N PRO A 327 -16.93 5.98 -10.72
CA PRO A 327 -18.28 5.57 -10.34
C PRO A 327 -19.43 6.24 -11.16
N SER A 328 -19.38 6.24 -12.46
CA SER A 328 -20.46 6.84 -13.27
C SER A 328 -21.85 6.28 -12.94
N SER A 329 -21.92 5.06 -12.39
CA SER A 329 -23.15 4.45 -11.93
C SER A 329 -23.55 4.77 -10.49
N VAL A 330 -22.69 5.45 -9.73
CA VAL A 330 -22.92 5.78 -8.32
C VAL A 330 -24.06 6.78 -8.17
N SER A 331 -24.30 7.64 -9.16
CA SER A 331 -25.42 8.58 -9.18
C SER A 331 -26.81 7.93 -9.06
N ALA A 332 -26.89 6.62 -9.32
CA ALA A 332 -28.13 5.86 -9.17
C ALA A 332 -28.37 5.33 -7.75
N ILE A 333 -27.42 5.51 -6.83
CA ILE A 333 -27.51 5.03 -5.45
C ILE A 333 -28.24 6.08 -4.60
N THR A 334 -29.36 5.66 -3.99
CA THR A 334 -30.20 6.52 -3.16
C THR A 334 -29.87 6.46 -1.67
N ASP A 335 -29.14 5.42 -1.22
CA ASP A 335 -28.72 5.26 0.18
C ASP A 335 -27.38 6.01 0.41
N ILE A 336 -27.43 7.06 1.26
CA ILE A 336 -26.28 7.93 1.54
C ILE A 336 -25.11 7.16 2.17
N LYS A 337 -25.36 6.23 3.07
CA LYS A 337 -24.29 5.43 3.71
C LYS A 337 -23.58 4.53 2.70
N ARG A 338 -24.36 3.91 1.82
CA ARG A 338 -23.83 3.10 0.73
C ARG A 338 -23.08 3.94 -0.29
N LEU A 339 -23.56 5.15 -0.55
CA LEU A 339 -22.91 6.10 -1.45
C LEU A 339 -21.52 6.49 -0.95
N ASP A 340 -21.39 6.86 0.34
CA ASP A 340 -20.09 7.21 0.94
C ASP A 340 -19.11 6.04 0.89
N HIS A 341 -19.59 4.84 1.23
CA HIS A 341 -18.80 3.61 1.17
C HIS A 341 -18.32 3.34 -0.27
N ASP A 342 -19.22 3.41 -1.25
CA ASP A 342 -18.89 3.14 -2.64
C ASP A 342 -17.96 4.20 -3.24
N LEU A 343 -18.10 5.47 -2.86
CA LEU A 343 -17.20 6.53 -3.31
C LEU A 343 -15.76 6.31 -2.80
N LYS A 344 -15.61 5.91 -1.54
CA LYS A 344 -14.30 5.59 -0.97
C LYS A 344 -13.63 4.45 -1.74
N HIS A 345 -14.34 3.34 -1.92
CA HIS A 345 -13.82 2.17 -2.62
C HIS A 345 -13.62 2.40 -4.12
N ALA A 346 -14.39 3.31 -4.74
CA ALA A 346 -14.19 3.69 -6.13
C ALA A 346 -12.82 4.32 -6.36
N HIS A 347 -12.37 5.19 -5.46
CA HIS A 347 -11.02 5.77 -5.53
C HIS A 347 -9.94 4.70 -5.38
N GLU A 348 -10.08 3.80 -4.41
CA GLU A 348 -9.15 2.70 -4.18
C GLU A 348 -9.10 1.76 -5.40
N LEU A 349 -10.24 1.45 -6.00
CA LEU A 349 -10.32 0.62 -7.19
C LEU A 349 -9.62 1.25 -8.40
N ARG A 350 -9.78 2.56 -8.59
CA ARG A 350 -9.07 3.28 -9.65
C ARG A 350 -7.56 3.25 -9.45
N GLN A 351 -7.09 3.46 -8.22
CA GLN A 351 -5.67 3.38 -7.89
C GLN A 351 -5.11 1.98 -8.18
N ALA A 352 -5.82 0.93 -7.78
CA ALA A 352 -5.42 -0.44 -8.03
C ALA A 352 -5.37 -0.74 -9.54
N ALA A 353 -6.37 -0.28 -10.30
CA ALA A 353 -6.41 -0.40 -11.74
C ALA A 353 -5.23 0.33 -12.41
N PHE A 354 -4.86 1.52 -11.93
CA PHE A 354 -3.70 2.25 -12.44
C PHE A 354 -2.39 1.51 -12.20
N LYS A 355 -2.19 0.99 -10.99
CA LYS A 355 -0.99 0.20 -10.67
C LYS A 355 -0.89 -1.01 -11.60
N LEU A 356 -2.02 -1.65 -11.84
CA LEU A 356 -2.07 -2.83 -12.72
C LEU A 356 -1.77 -2.47 -14.18
N TYR A 357 -2.33 -1.38 -14.70
CA TYR A 357 -1.99 -0.88 -16.04
C TYR A 357 -0.51 -0.48 -16.13
N ALA A 358 0.02 0.16 -15.12
CA ALA A 358 1.44 0.54 -15.09
C ALA A 358 2.33 -0.70 -15.17
N SER A 359 2.02 -1.75 -14.42
CA SER A 359 2.76 -3.02 -14.46
C SER A 359 2.63 -3.71 -15.81
N LEU A 360 1.42 -3.79 -16.35
CA LEU A 360 1.17 -4.42 -17.66
C LEU A 360 1.85 -3.67 -18.81
N GLY A 361 1.91 -2.34 -18.74
CA GLY A 361 2.51 -1.49 -19.75
C GLY A 361 4.03 -1.31 -19.65
N ALA A 362 4.69 -1.85 -18.63
CA ALA A 362 6.09 -1.59 -18.34
C ALA A 362 7.09 -2.22 -19.33
N ASN A 363 6.64 -3.08 -20.21
CA ASN A 363 7.51 -3.85 -21.11
C ASN A 363 7.24 -3.57 -22.58
N ASP A 364 8.31 -3.68 -23.40
CA ASP A 364 8.35 -3.31 -24.81
C ASP A 364 7.65 -4.24 -25.78
N GLU A 365 7.26 -5.42 -25.36
CA GLU A 365 6.63 -6.34 -26.29
C GLU A 365 5.26 -5.85 -26.73
N ASP A 366 5.10 -5.62 -28.01
CA ASP A 366 3.84 -5.18 -28.64
C ASP A 366 2.64 -6.02 -28.21
N ILE A 367 2.84 -7.31 -27.95
CA ILE A 367 1.80 -8.25 -27.51
C ILE A 367 1.16 -7.81 -26.18
N ARG A 368 1.92 -7.17 -25.30
CA ARG A 368 1.43 -6.70 -23.99
C ARG A 368 0.82 -5.33 -24.05
N LYS A 369 1.46 -4.42 -24.80
CA LYS A 369 0.97 -3.04 -24.96
C LYS A 369 -0.27 -2.96 -25.83
N LYS A 370 -0.37 -3.80 -26.86
CA LYS A 370 -1.49 -3.77 -27.80
C LYS A 370 -2.88 -3.93 -27.16
N PRO A 371 -3.14 -4.90 -26.28
CA PRO A 371 -4.44 -5.00 -25.62
C PRO A 371 -4.79 -3.77 -24.78
N ILE A 372 -3.78 -3.15 -24.13
CA ILE A 372 -3.97 -1.93 -23.34
C ILE A 372 -4.34 -0.76 -24.26
N LEU A 373 -3.67 -0.63 -25.39
CA LEU A 373 -3.93 0.42 -26.37
C LEU A 373 -5.31 0.29 -27.00
N GLU A 374 -5.72 -0.93 -27.35
CA GLU A 374 -7.04 -1.21 -27.93
C GLU A 374 -8.18 -0.95 -26.95
N SER A 375 -7.94 -0.93 -25.66
CA SER A 375 -8.94 -0.64 -24.63
C SER A 375 -9.29 0.85 -24.49
N GLY A 376 -8.57 1.75 -25.18
CA GLY A 376 -8.71 3.20 -24.99
C GLY A 376 -8.09 3.72 -23.69
N ALA A 377 -7.16 2.98 -23.11
CA ALA A 377 -6.55 3.30 -21.82
C ALA A 377 -5.79 4.64 -21.84
N ILE A 378 -5.17 5.01 -22.96
CA ILE A 378 -4.40 6.27 -23.04
C ILE A 378 -5.30 7.49 -22.75
N GLU A 379 -6.48 7.55 -23.36
CA GLU A 379 -7.41 8.66 -23.15
C GLU A 379 -7.88 8.73 -21.69
N LEU A 380 -8.19 7.58 -21.10
CA LEU A 380 -8.60 7.46 -19.71
C LEU A 380 -7.49 7.90 -18.75
N LEU A 381 -6.26 7.43 -18.98
CA LEU A 381 -5.10 7.78 -18.17
C LEU A 381 -4.79 9.28 -18.25
N CYS A 382 -4.86 9.85 -19.45
CA CYS A 382 -4.67 11.29 -19.65
C CYS A 382 -5.72 12.11 -18.90
N SER A 383 -6.99 11.72 -18.95
CA SER A 383 -8.06 12.43 -18.23
C SER A 383 -7.87 12.39 -16.72
N LEU A 384 -7.35 11.29 -16.20
CA LEU A 384 -7.17 11.08 -14.76
C LEU A 384 -5.93 11.79 -14.20
N THR A 385 -4.98 12.21 -15.04
CA THR A 385 -3.88 13.09 -14.62
C THR A 385 -4.38 14.46 -14.15
N GLN A 386 -5.61 14.82 -14.47
CA GLN A 386 -6.26 16.06 -14.03
C GLN A 386 -6.99 15.91 -12.70
N SER A 387 -7.00 14.73 -12.10
CA SER A 387 -7.68 14.47 -10.82
C SER A 387 -7.08 15.30 -9.68
N GLU A 388 -7.94 15.77 -8.79
CA GLU A 388 -7.52 16.42 -7.55
C GLU A 388 -6.87 15.43 -6.59
N ASN A 389 -7.17 14.14 -6.73
CA ASN A 389 -6.57 13.09 -5.91
C ASN A 389 -5.12 12.84 -6.36
N LEU A 390 -4.17 13.10 -5.45
CA LEU A 390 -2.74 12.97 -5.72
C LEU A 390 -2.35 11.55 -6.17
N ALA A 391 -2.87 10.52 -5.52
CA ALA A 391 -2.51 9.15 -5.84
C ALA A 391 -2.96 8.77 -7.27
N LEU A 392 -4.11 9.27 -7.72
CA LEU A 392 -4.57 9.06 -9.10
C LEU A 392 -3.67 9.77 -10.10
N ARG A 393 -3.24 11.00 -9.81
CA ARG A 393 -2.30 11.73 -10.68
C ARG A 393 -0.97 10.97 -10.81
N VAL A 394 -0.37 10.57 -9.70
CA VAL A 394 0.91 9.84 -9.67
C VAL A 394 0.81 8.54 -10.46
N ASN A 395 -0.20 7.73 -10.20
CA ASN A 395 -0.35 6.43 -10.86
C ASN A 395 -0.68 6.59 -12.35
N GLY A 396 -1.49 7.60 -12.72
CA GLY A 396 -1.81 7.89 -14.11
C GLY A 396 -0.59 8.29 -14.93
N ILE A 397 0.22 9.20 -14.42
CA ILE A 397 1.48 9.61 -15.05
C ILE A 397 2.48 8.45 -15.09
N TRP A 398 2.56 7.67 -14.06
CA TRP A 398 3.44 6.49 -14.03
C TRP A 398 3.05 5.49 -15.12
N ALA A 399 1.76 5.20 -15.28
CA ALA A 399 1.30 4.31 -16.35
C ALA A 399 1.62 4.86 -17.74
N LEU A 400 1.39 6.15 -17.97
CA LEU A 400 1.75 6.79 -19.25
C LEU A 400 3.26 6.78 -19.52
N MET A 401 4.06 7.02 -18.48
CA MET A 401 5.52 6.94 -18.57
C MET A 401 5.98 5.54 -19.02
N ASN A 402 5.43 4.50 -18.42
CA ASN A 402 5.74 3.12 -18.80
C ASN A 402 5.26 2.77 -20.20
N MET A 403 4.10 3.25 -20.63
CA MET A 403 3.59 3.05 -21.98
C MET A 403 4.44 3.76 -23.06
N ALA A 404 5.04 4.87 -22.70
CA ALA A 404 5.93 5.63 -23.61
C ALA A 404 7.33 5.01 -23.73
N PHE A 405 7.72 4.13 -22.82
CA PHE A 405 9.06 3.52 -22.81
C PHE A 405 9.27 2.67 -24.05
N GLN A 406 10.27 3.04 -24.88
CA GLN A 406 10.59 2.40 -26.16
C GLN A 406 9.36 2.22 -27.10
N ALA A 407 8.40 3.12 -26.98
CA ALA A 407 7.17 3.05 -27.76
C ALA A 407 7.35 3.57 -29.19
N GLU A 408 6.43 3.14 -30.06
CA GLU A 408 6.34 3.66 -31.44
C GLU A 408 5.88 5.12 -31.45
N GLN A 409 6.20 5.83 -32.54
CA GLN A 409 5.83 7.23 -32.72
C GLN A 409 4.32 7.48 -32.55
N LYS A 410 3.48 6.57 -33.02
CA LYS A 410 2.03 6.68 -32.93
C LYS A 410 1.57 6.72 -31.44
N ILE A 411 2.12 5.85 -30.60
CA ILE A 411 1.80 5.79 -29.17
C ILE A 411 2.21 7.09 -28.48
N LYS A 412 3.42 7.56 -28.76
CA LYS A 412 3.94 8.82 -28.21
C LYS A 412 3.08 10.01 -28.64
N SER A 413 2.65 10.04 -29.89
CA SER A 413 1.76 11.08 -30.41
C SER A 413 0.37 11.05 -29.77
N ASP A 414 -0.18 9.86 -29.55
CA ASP A 414 -1.47 9.69 -28.89
C ASP A 414 -1.43 10.16 -27.44
N ILE A 415 -0.34 9.90 -26.72
CA ILE A 415 -0.14 10.38 -25.34
C ILE A 415 -0.08 11.91 -25.32
N LEU A 416 0.71 12.52 -26.19
CA LEU A 416 0.83 13.99 -26.27
C LEU A 416 -0.48 14.66 -26.65
N ARG A 417 -1.25 14.04 -27.53
CA ARG A 417 -2.56 14.55 -27.93
C ARG A 417 -3.56 14.45 -26.77
N GLY A 418 -3.56 13.33 -26.07
CA GLY A 418 -4.46 13.11 -24.92
C GLY A 418 -4.17 14.02 -23.73
N LEU A 419 -2.90 14.25 -23.44
CA LEU A 419 -2.50 15.17 -22.36
C LEU A 419 -2.75 16.64 -22.71
N SER A 420 -2.50 17.02 -23.96
CA SER A 420 -2.30 18.39 -24.42
C SER A 420 -1.01 19.02 -23.84
N THR A 421 -0.51 20.04 -24.52
CA THR A 421 0.67 20.77 -24.06
C THR A 421 0.40 21.50 -22.76
N GLU A 422 -0.79 22.04 -22.60
CA GLU A 422 -1.21 22.75 -21.39
C GLU A 422 -1.20 21.83 -20.15
N GLN A 423 -1.79 20.63 -20.27
CA GLN A 423 -1.80 19.67 -19.17
C GLN A 423 -0.40 19.18 -18.81
N LEU A 424 0.44 18.96 -19.81
CA LEU A 424 1.83 18.58 -19.58
C LEU A 424 2.58 19.66 -18.78
N PHE A 425 2.36 20.94 -19.08
CA PHE A 425 2.93 22.05 -18.31
C PHE A 425 2.40 22.11 -16.89
N GLN A 426 1.12 21.88 -16.67
CA GLN A 426 0.55 21.84 -15.32
C GLN A 426 1.21 20.72 -14.50
N LEU A 427 1.42 19.56 -15.08
CA LEU A 427 2.09 18.44 -14.42
C LEU A 427 3.56 18.73 -14.12
N LEU A 428 4.26 19.44 -14.99
CA LEU A 428 5.64 19.88 -14.79
C LEU A 428 5.75 21.00 -13.74
N SER A 429 4.64 21.62 -13.38
CA SER A 429 4.55 22.65 -12.34
C SER A 429 3.87 22.12 -11.08
N ASP A 430 3.60 20.81 -10.98
CA ASP A 430 2.94 20.23 -9.83
C ASP A 430 3.81 20.39 -8.57
N SER A 431 3.16 20.73 -7.46
CA SER A 431 3.83 20.89 -6.17
C SER A 431 4.36 19.59 -5.58
N ASP A 432 3.79 18.46 -6.01
CA ASP A 432 4.24 17.13 -5.56
C ASP A 432 5.44 16.65 -6.37
N VAL A 433 6.51 16.29 -5.66
CA VAL A 433 7.77 15.84 -6.27
C VAL A 433 7.59 14.54 -7.05
N ASN A 434 6.73 13.63 -6.59
CA ASN A 434 6.48 12.36 -7.28
C ASN A 434 5.79 12.57 -8.63
N VAL A 435 4.80 13.47 -8.68
CA VAL A 435 4.14 13.85 -9.95
C VAL A 435 5.17 14.47 -10.90
N LEU A 436 5.96 15.40 -10.41
CA LEU A 436 7.00 16.07 -11.22
C LEU A 436 8.03 15.07 -11.75
N MET A 437 8.56 14.19 -10.90
CA MET A 437 9.55 13.19 -11.32
C MET A 437 8.99 12.19 -12.34
N LYS A 438 7.76 11.73 -12.15
CA LYS A 438 7.11 10.83 -13.12
C LYS A 438 6.83 11.53 -14.45
N THR A 439 6.47 12.80 -14.42
CA THR A 439 6.26 13.59 -15.63
C THR A 439 7.57 13.81 -16.39
N LEU A 440 8.67 14.09 -15.68
CA LEU A 440 9.99 14.17 -16.29
C LEU A 440 10.41 12.83 -16.91
N GLY A 441 10.12 11.71 -16.24
CA GLY A 441 10.33 10.37 -16.78
C GLY A 441 9.52 10.11 -18.03
N LEU A 442 8.27 10.57 -18.10
CA LEU A 442 7.44 10.52 -19.31
C LEU A 442 8.08 11.30 -20.46
N LEU A 443 8.48 12.55 -20.23
CA LEU A 443 9.17 13.35 -21.25
C LEU A 443 10.43 12.67 -21.74
N ARG A 444 11.24 12.13 -20.85
CA ARG A 444 12.45 11.40 -21.20
C ARG A 444 12.17 10.21 -22.11
N ASN A 445 11.11 9.46 -21.85
CA ASN A 445 10.69 8.32 -22.66
C ASN A 445 10.12 8.77 -24.02
N LEU A 446 9.38 9.88 -24.06
CA LEU A 446 8.87 10.45 -25.30
C LEU A 446 10.02 10.91 -26.23
N LEU A 447 11.09 11.45 -25.66
CA LEU A 447 12.26 11.98 -26.35
C LEU A 447 13.42 10.98 -26.36
N SER A 448 13.18 9.72 -26.75
CA SER A 448 14.16 8.64 -26.60
C SER A 448 14.87 8.19 -27.87
N THR A 449 14.39 8.51 -29.06
CA THR A 449 15.03 8.18 -30.33
C THR A 449 15.04 9.39 -31.27
N ARG A 450 16.09 9.54 -32.10
CA ARG A 450 16.27 10.72 -32.95
C ARG A 450 15.05 11.12 -33.80
N PRO A 451 14.41 10.21 -34.54
CA PRO A 451 13.22 10.60 -35.29
C PRO A 451 12.07 11.10 -34.44
N HIS A 452 11.88 10.48 -33.27
CA HIS A 452 10.84 10.89 -32.32
C HIS A 452 11.19 12.23 -31.65
N ILE A 453 12.46 12.43 -31.29
CA ILE A 453 12.93 13.68 -30.71
C ILE A 453 12.66 14.84 -31.66
N ASP A 454 13.09 14.70 -32.91
CA ASP A 454 12.92 15.73 -33.93
C ASP A 454 11.46 16.02 -34.23
N HIS A 455 10.63 14.98 -34.30
CA HIS A 455 9.19 15.11 -34.54
C HIS A 455 8.49 15.85 -33.38
N ILE A 456 8.75 15.46 -32.15
CA ILE A 456 8.13 16.06 -30.96
C ILE A 456 8.59 17.51 -30.77
N MET A 457 9.88 17.75 -30.95
CA MET A 457 10.45 19.09 -30.77
C MET A 457 10.07 20.04 -31.89
N SER A 458 9.78 19.56 -33.10
CA SER A 458 9.26 20.40 -34.17
C SER A 458 7.88 20.99 -33.85
N THR A 459 7.07 20.26 -33.08
CA THR A 459 5.70 20.66 -32.73
C THR A 459 5.63 21.35 -31.34
N HIS A 460 6.34 20.81 -30.34
CA HIS A 460 6.25 21.23 -28.94
C HIS A 460 7.55 21.82 -28.38
N GLY A 461 8.55 22.01 -29.23
CA GLY A 461 9.91 22.35 -28.79
C GLY A 461 10.01 23.64 -27.96
N LYS A 462 9.33 24.68 -28.40
CA LYS A 462 9.35 25.98 -27.72
C LYS A 462 8.82 25.86 -26.29
N GLN A 463 7.72 25.15 -26.12
CA GLN A 463 7.09 24.97 -24.81
C GLN A 463 7.92 24.06 -23.91
N ILE A 464 8.47 22.98 -24.45
CA ILE A 464 9.33 22.06 -23.69
C ILE A 464 10.60 22.77 -23.22
N MET A 465 11.23 23.56 -24.09
CA MET A 465 12.41 24.35 -23.72
C MET A 465 12.12 25.37 -22.62
N GLN A 466 10.95 26.00 -22.67
CA GLN A 466 10.50 26.92 -21.62
C GLN A 466 10.32 26.22 -20.29
N ALA A 467 9.66 25.06 -20.26
CA ALA A 467 9.48 24.27 -19.04
C ALA A 467 10.81 23.80 -18.45
N VAL A 468 11.71 23.32 -19.28
CA VAL A 468 13.07 22.90 -18.86
C VAL A 468 13.82 24.08 -18.22
N THR A 469 13.76 25.24 -18.83
CA THR A 469 14.40 26.46 -18.31
C THR A 469 13.86 26.82 -16.92
N LEU A 470 12.54 26.81 -16.76
CA LEU A 470 11.90 27.14 -15.47
C LEU A 470 12.28 26.14 -14.36
N ILE A 471 12.37 24.86 -14.68
CA ILE A 471 12.76 23.85 -13.68
C ILE A 471 14.21 24.03 -13.27
N LEU A 472 15.12 24.31 -14.21
CA LEU A 472 16.54 24.53 -13.89
C LEU A 472 16.78 25.80 -13.11
N GLU A 473 15.96 26.84 -13.28
CA GLU A 473 16.02 28.08 -12.51
C GLU A 473 15.40 27.96 -11.12
N GLY A 474 14.44 27.05 -10.96
CA GLY A 474 13.68 26.88 -9.72
C GLY A 474 14.46 26.19 -8.61
N GLU A 475 13.91 26.29 -7.40
CA GLU A 475 14.43 25.57 -6.24
C GLU A 475 13.89 24.14 -6.23
N HIS A 476 14.60 23.25 -6.91
CA HIS A 476 14.27 21.82 -6.96
C HIS A 476 15.43 20.99 -6.40
N ASN A 477 15.12 19.76 -5.96
CA ASN A 477 16.16 18.85 -5.51
C ASN A 477 17.08 18.42 -6.66
N ILE A 478 18.21 17.80 -6.31
CA ILE A 478 19.24 17.38 -7.27
C ILE A 478 18.68 16.39 -8.28
N GLU A 479 17.81 15.48 -7.86
CA GLU A 479 17.22 14.43 -8.72
C GLU A 479 16.34 15.03 -9.81
N VAL A 480 15.53 16.02 -9.48
CA VAL A 480 14.70 16.75 -10.45
C VAL A 480 15.58 17.45 -11.49
N LYS A 481 16.63 18.14 -11.05
CA LYS A 481 17.55 18.83 -11.94
C LYS A 481 18.36 17.88 -12.82
N GLU A 482 18.78 16.76 -12.26
CA GLU A 482 19.45 15.69 -13.02
C GLU A 482 18.56 15.15 -14.14
N GLN A 483 17.32 14.81 -13.84
CA GLN A 483 16.37 14.32 -14.86
C GLN A 483 16.12 15.38 -15.93
N THR A 484 16.01 16.64 -15.56
CA THR A 484 15.82 17.74 -16.51
C THR A 484 17.04 17.90 -17.44
N LEU A 485 18.25 17.78 -16.91
CA LEU A 485 19.45 17.77 -17.75
C LEU A 485 19.54 16.55 -18.65
N CYS A 486 19.07 15.39 -18.20
CA CYS A 486 18.98 14.20 -19.04
C CYS A 486 18.00 14.40 -20.22
N ILE A 487 16.90 15.11 -20.00
CA ILE A 487 15.96 15.49 -21.08
C ILE A 487 16.66 16.40 -22.08
N LEU A 488 17.42 17.40 -21.63
CA LEU A 488 18.23 18.24 -22.52
C LEU A 488 19.25 17.42 -23.31
N ALA A 489 19.89 16.44 -22.67
CA ALA A 489 20.83 15.55 -23.36
C ALA A 489 20.13 14.74 -24.48
N ASN A 490 18.90 14.28 -24.23
CA ASN A 490 18.09 13.61 -25.26
C ASN A 490 17.73 14.56 -26.40
N ILE A 491 17.33 15.78 -26.12
CA ILE A 491 17.06 16.80 -27.12
C ILE A 491 18.32 17.08 -27.95
N ALA A 492 19.48 17.16 -27.30
CA ALA A 492 20.77 17.36 -27.95
C ALA A 492 21.17 16.20 -28.89
N ASP A 493 20.62 15.00 -28.67
CA ASP A 493 20.84 13.86 -29.58
C ASP A 493 19.98 13.92 -30.86
N GLY A 494 18.97 14.79 -30.92
CA GLY A 494 18.18 15.01 -32.10
C GLY A 494 18.95 15.71 -33.19
N THR A 495 18.62 15.46 -34.48
CA THR A 495 19.30 16.08 -35.61
C THR A 495 18.94 17.55 -35.75
N THR A 496 17.65 17.87 -35.82
CA THR A 496 17.14 19.24 -35.92
C THR A 496 16.88 19.85 -34.52
N ALA A 497 16.53 19.02 -33.53
CA ALA A 497 16.21 19.48 -32.19
C ALA A 497 17.39 20.12 -31.48
N LYS A 498 18.63 19.70 -31.76
CA LYS A 498 19.83 20.30 -31.13
C LYS A 498 19.98 21.79 -31.42
N GLU A 499 19.44 22.29 -32.52
CA GLU A 499 19.45 23.71 -32.85
C GLU A 499 18.63 24.55 -31.87
N LEU A 500 17.60 23.97 -31.25
CA LEU A 500 16.83 24.64 -30.22
C LEU A 500 17.69 24.92 -28.96
N ILE A 501 18.66 24.06 -28.68
CA ILE A 501 19.63 24.28 -27.60
C ILE A 501 20.72 25.27 -28.07
N MET A 502 21.28 25.05 -29.24
CA MET A 502 22.38 25.87 -29.77
C MET A 502 22.01 27.33 -30.01
N THR A 503 20.76 27.61 -30.33
CA THR A 503 20.26 28.98 -30.51
C THR A 503 19.76 29.62 -29.21
N ASN A 504 19.73 28.87 -28.11
CA ASN A 504 19.27 29.36 -26.80
C ASN A 504 20.46 29.58 -25.88
N ASP A 505 20.99 30.80 -25.86
CA ASP A 505 22.19 31.13 -25.08
C ASP A 505 21.96 30.99 -23.56
N ASP A 506 20.75 31.20 -23.08
CA ASP A 506 20.40 31.01 -21.66
C ASP A 506 20.53 29.53 -21.24
N ILE A 507 20.01 28.62 -22.06
CA ILE A 507 20.16 27.18 -21.81
C ILE A 507 21.63 26.76 -21.86
N LEU A 508 22.40 27.27 -22.83
CA LEU A 508 23.82 26.95 -22.94
C LEU A 508 24.61 27.44 -21.71
N GLN A 509 24.27 28.60 -21.19
CA GLN A 509 24.89 29.11 -19.94
C GLN A 509 24.50 28.24 -18.73
N LYS A 510 23.28 27.73 -18.68
CA LYS A 510 22.85 26.80 -17.63
C LYS A 510 23.59 25.46 -17.70
N ILE A 511 23.74 24.89 -18.89
CA ILE A 511 24.54 23.68 -19.10
C ILE A 511 25.99 23.93 -18.62
N LYS A 512 26.57 25.03 -18.98
CA LYS A 512 27.90 25.43 -18.55
C LYS A 512 27.99 25.52 -17.02
N TYR A 513 27.03 26.15 -16.38
CA TYR A 513 26.93 26.23 -14.92
C TYR A 513 26.97 24.87 -14.26
N TYR A 514 26.13 23.93 -14.74
CA TYR A 514 26.05 22.59 -14.17
C TYR A 514 27.29 21.74 -14.44
N MET A 515 28.04 21.99 -15.49
CA MET A 515 29.33 21.34 -15.71
C MET A 515 30.34 21.62 -14.58
N SER A 516 30.22 22.75 -13.93
CA SER A 516 31.10 23.18 -12.81
C SER A 516 30.43 23.05 -11.45
N HIS A 517 29.27 22.41 -11.38
CA HIS A 517 28.50 22.21 -10.15
C HIS A 517 29.23 21.23 -9.22
N SER A 518 29.05 21.41 -7.90
CA SER A 518 29.66 20.54 -6.88
C SER A 518 29.16 19.10 -6.89
N ASN A 519 27.97 18.83 -7.45
CA ASN A 519 27.40 17.50 -7.52
C ASN A 519 27.82 16.79 -8.81
N ALA A 520 28.43 15.59 -8.66
CA ALA A 520 28.96 14.82 -9.79
C ALA A 520 27.87 14.34 -10.77
N LYS A 521 26.67 14.03 -10.29
CA LYS A 521 25.56 13.59 -11.14
C LYS A 521 25.09 14.70 -12.07
N LEU A 522 24.99 15.92 -11.57
CA LEU A 522 24.61 17.09 -12.36
C LEU A 522 25.70 17.43 -13.38
N GLN A 523 26.97 17.34 -12.99
CA GLN A 523 28.11 17.52 -13.90
C GLN A 523 28.07 16.51 -15.04
N LEU A 524 27.86 15.23 -14.73
CA LEU A 524 27.82 14.15 -15.73
C LEU A 524 26.67 14.34 -16.72
N ALA A 525 25.47 14.70 -16.22
CA ALA A 525 24.31 14.96 -17.07
C ALA A 525 24.54 16.15 -18.01
N ALA A 526 25.15 17.23 -17.51
CA ALA A 526 25.52 18.39 -18.31
C ALA A 526 26.56 18.03 -19.38
N MET A 527 27.53 17.17 -19.05
CA MET A 527 28.53 16.68 -20.00
C MET A 527 27.92 15.86 -21.11
N PHE A 528 26.90 15.04 -20.82
CA PHE A 528 26.16 14.31 -21.87
C PHE A 528 25.47 15.25 -22.85
N CYS A 529 24.91 16.36 -22.37
CA CYS A 529 24.36 17.39 -23.26
C CYS A 529 25.42 17.90 -24.25
N ILE A 530 26.58 18.26 -23.73
CA ILE A 530 27.70 18.79 -24.56
C ILE A 530 28.20 17.71 -25.52
N SER A 531 28.40 16.48 -25.07
CA SER A 531 28.85 15.37 -25.89
C SER A 531 27.93 15.16 -27.11
N ASN A 532 26.61 15.20 -26.89
CA ASN A 532 25.64 15.03 -27.98
C ASN A 532 25.62 16.22 -28.93
N LEU A 533 25.85 17.44 -28.44
CA LEU A 533 25.90 18.65 -29.29
C LEU A 533 27.11 18.67 -30.23
N ILE A 534 28.25 18.13 -29.79
CA ILE A 534 29.54 18.21 -30.52
C ILE A 534 29.95 16.91 -31.20
N TRP A 535 29.05 15.93 -31.33
CA TRP A 535 29.38 14.63 -31.93
C TRP A 535 29.93 14.82 -33.33
N ASN A 536 31.15 14.35 -33.59
CA ASN A 536 31.92 14.64 -34.80
C ASN A 536 31.34 14.12 -36.11
N GLU A 537 30.54 13.07 -36.06
CA GLU A 537 29.96 12.43 -37.25
C GLU A 537 28.75 13.18 -37.79
N GLU A 538 28.31 14.25 -37.12
CA GLU A 538 27.12 14.99 -37.53
C GLU A 538 27.46 16.28 -38.27
N GLU A 539 26.60 16.61 -39.27
CA GLU A 539 26.69 17.86 -39.99
C GLU A 539 26.59 19.07 -39.05
N GLY A 540 27.42 20.08 -39.26
CA GLY A 540 27.44 21.27 -38.42
C GLY A 540 28.17 21.13 -37.10
N SER A 541 28.77 19.98 -36.80
CA SER A 541 29.47 19.73 -35.55
C SER A 541 30.61 20.74 -35.28
N GLN A 542 31.33 21.14 -36.33
CA GLN A 542 32.44 22.11 -36.20
C GLN A 542 31.96 23.50 -35.76
N GLU A 543 30.83 23.94 -36.32
CA GLU A 543 30.23 25.23 -35.92
C GLU A 543 29.78 25.22 -34.46
N ARG A 544 29.17 24.14 -34.06
CA ARG A 544 28.73 23.95 -32.64
C ARG A 544 29.92 23.90 -31.71
N GLN A 545 31.00 23.19 -32.05
CA GLN A 545 32.24 23.14 -31.30
C GLN A 545 32.85 24.53 -31.15
N ASP A 546 32.92 25.31 -32.21
CA ASP A 546 33.46 26.66 -32.22
C ASP A 546 32.68 27.60 -31.29
N LYS A 547 31.33 27.54 -31.35
CA LYS A 547 30.47 28.33 -30.47
C LYS A 547 30.69 27.97 -28.99
N LEU A 548 30.76 26.70 -28.66
CA LEU A 548 30.98 26.23 -27.28
C LEU A 548 32.39 26.60 -26.79
N ARG A 549 33.38 26.57 -27.67
CA ARG A 549 34.73 27.02 -27.34
C ARG A 549 34.76 28.51 -26.97
N ASP A 550 34.07 29.34 -27.72
CA ASP A 550 33.95 30.77 -27.46
C ASP A 550 33.25 31.07 -26.13
N MET A 551 32.40 30.15 -25.66
CA MET A 551 31.74 30.24 -24.36
C MET A 551 32.60 29.76 -23.18
N GLY A 552 33.82 29.27 -23.44
CA GLY A 552 34.77 28.81 -22.41
C GLY A 552 34.48 27.36 -21.91
N ILE A 553 33.72 26.57 -22.63
CA ILE A 553 33.40 25.20 -22.24
C ILE A 553 34.60 24.27 -22.31
N VAL A 554 35.55 24.52 -23.23
CA VAL A 554 36.79 23.74 -23.34
C VAL A 554 37.64 23.81 -22.06
N ASP A 555 37.73 24.97 -21.43
CA ASP A 555 38.45 25.12 -20.18
C ASP A 555 37.84 24.28 -19.05
N ILE A 556 36.52 24.19 -19.01
CA ILE A 556 35.79 23.37 -18.04
C ILE A 556 36.04 21.87 -18.32
N LEU A 557 36.02 21.45 -19.60
CA LEU A 557 36.34 20.08 -19.97
C LEU A 557 37.75 19.67 -19.56
N HIS A 558 38.73 20.57 -19.71
CA HIS A 558 40.10 20.33 -19.22
C HIS A 558 40.17 20.12 -17.71
N LYS A 559 39.44 20.90 -16.93
CA LYS A 559 39.34 20.71 -15.49
C LYS A 559 38.71 19.39 -15.10
N LEU A 560 37.64 18.98 -15.80
CA LEU A 560 36.94 17.72 -15.56
C LEU A 560 37.79 16.52 -15.98
N SER A 561 38.64 16.62 -17.01
CA SER A 561 39.56 15.55 -17.40
C SER A 561 40.62 15.24 -16.31
N GLN A 562 40.82 16.15 -15.38
CA GLN A 562 41.72 15.99 -14.24
C GLN A 562 41.01 15.62 -12.96
N SER A 563 39.68 15.33 -13.03
CA SER A 563 38.87 14.92 -11.89
C SER A 563 39.33 13.58 -11.31
N SER A 564 39.23 13.46 -9.99
CA SER A 564 39.44 12.18 -9.29
C SER A 564 38.28 11.17 -9.49
N ASP A 565 37.16 11.62 -9.99
CA ASP A 565 36.00 10.75 -10.30
C ASP A 565 36.18 10.11 -11.69
N PRO A 566 36.34 8.76 -11.78
CA PRO A 566 36.54 8.08 -13.06
C PRO A 566 35.41 8.31 -14.06
N ASN A 567 34.17 8.42 -13.59
CA ASN A 567 33.00 8.64 -14.46
C ASN A 567 33.02 10.01 -15.13
N LEU A 568 33.55 11.01 -14.46
CA LEU A 568 33.71 12.37 -15.00
C LEU A 568 34.95 12.47 -15.90
N CYS A 569 36.04 11.81 -15.54
CA CYS A 569 37.30 11.85 -16.26
C CYS A 569 37.20 11.17 -17.65
N ASP A 570 36.51 10.04 -17.71
CA ASP A 570 36.40 9.19 -18.92
C ASP A 570 35.41 9.72 -19.95
N LYS A 571 34.51 10.63 -19.61
CA LYS A 571 33.50 11.23 -20.50
C LYS A 571 33.98 12.57 -21.09
#